data_4a403e6ec659540d584e0d36cf82ba31
#
_entry.id   4a403e6ec659540d584e0d36cf82ba31
#
_cell.length_a   1.000
_cell.length_b   1.000
_cell.length_c   1.000
_cell.angle_alpha   90.00
_cell.angle_beta   90.00
_cell.angle_gamma   90.00
#
_symmetry.space_group_name_H-M   'P 1'
#
loop_
_entity.id
_entity.type
_entity.pdbx_description
1 polymer ?
#
loop_
_entity_poly.entity_id
_entity_poly.type
_entity_poly.pdbx_seq_one_letter_code
_entity_poly.pdbx_strand_id
1 'polypeptide(L)'
;MAVWPNGAKAAIAITLDNLGEAADLERGLWLKDVPVGSHYSVTEVLPRIITLLRKYDLPATYFCEASNLSIYPDAIKSIINAGHELAWHAWRHEAWASLDEEAEKANFARSFGQDGMAGFASTVEGLGGSYKGFRPPGGIIHGERTLALCKDYGLSYISPAGHDAALVSFNGNQERMAILPFRWSTVDAYYYMDTFSGLRVLKGEFGEETQPPSTLVQAYKAEIDEAVKSGGYRSVLFHPFLTNDPVRLEAMEEILSYIASLQASGTVWVSQCDSIAAWMYAHPQTFGEDPGWDTASWR
;
A
#
# COMPACT_ATOMS: atom_id res chain seq x y z
N MET A 1 -21.67 17.91 -2.63
CA MET A 1 -22.27 16.61 -2.24
C MET A 1 -21.15 15.76 -1.70
N ALA A 2 -21.39 14.87 -0.72
CA ALA A 2 -20.35 13.97 -0.25
C ALA A 2 -19.95 13.03 -1.39
N VAL A 3 -18.64 12.92 -1.62
CA VAL A 3 -18.08 12.05 -2.68
C VAL A 3 -18.15 10.58 -2.26
N TRP A 4 -18.09 10.31 -0.95
CA TRP A 4 -17.93 8.98 -0.37
C TRP A 4 -19.23 8.38 0.19
N PRO A 5 -19.30 7.06 0.40
CA PRO A 5 -20.50 6.38 0.90
C PRO A 5 -21.03 6.95 2.22
N ASN A 6 -22.33 6.82 2.44
CA ASN A 6 -23.01 7.19 3.69
C ASN A 6 -22.81 8.65 4.13
N GLY A 7 -22.42 9.54 3.22
CA GLY A 7 -22.17 10.94 3.53
C GLY A 7 -20.82 11.20 4.21
N ALA A 8 -19.91 10.21 4.22
CA ALA A 8 -18.56 10.40 4.75
C ALA A 8 -17.84 11.53 4.03
N LYS A 9 -17.04 12.29 4.79
CA LYS A 9 -16.29 13.44 4.27
C LYS A 9 -14.99 13.02 3.56
N ALA A 10 -14.40 11.89 3.96
CA ALA A 10 -13.19 11.37 3.33
C ALA A 10 -13.21 9.84 3.28
N ALA A 11 -12.41 9.26 2.39
CA ALA A 11 -12.08 7.84 2.43
C ALA A 11 -10.65 7.65 2.95
N ILE A 12 -10.47 6.69 3.85
CA ILE A 12 -9.17 6.34 4.43
C ILE A 12 -8.90 4.87 4.15
N ALA A 13 -7.73 4.59 3.56
CA ALA A 13 -7.19 3.23 3.43
C ALA A 13 -6.04 3.04 4.42
N ILE A 14 -6.12 2.01 5.25
CA ILE A 14 -5.00 1.54 6.04
C ILE A 14 -4.24 0.55 5.18
N THR A 15 -2.97 0.82 4.92
CA THR A 15 -2.17 -0.01 4.01
C THR A 15 -0.89 -0.49 4.68
N LEU A 16 -0.46 -1.67 4.29
CA LEU A 16 0.76 -2.31 4.77
C LEU A 16 1.59 -2.72 3.56
N ASP A 17 2.89 -2.49 3.60
CA ASP A 17 3.81 -2.88 2.56
C ASP A 17 4.91 -3.81 3.11
N ASN A 18 5.51 -4.59 2.25
CA ASN A 18 6.62 -5.51 2.51
C ASN A 18 6.28 -6.62 3.51
N LEU A 19 6.17 -7.83 3.00
CA LEU A 19 6.02 -9.02 3.84
C LEU A 19 7.37 -9.76 3.93
N GLY A 20 7.92 -9.88 5.13
CA GLY A 20 9.12 -10.67 5.35
C GLY A 20 10.38 -10.12 4.66
N GLU A 21 11.20 -11.05 4.17
CA GLU A 21 12.54 -10.80 3.62
C GLU A 21 12.60 -10.68 2.09
N ALA A 22 11.49 -10.58 1.41
CA ALA A 22 11.49 -10.56 -0.07
C ALA A 22 12.41 -9.48 -0.65
N ALA A 23 12.36 -8.26 -0.10
CA ALA A 23 13.20 -7.15 -0.51
C ALA A 23 14.69 -7.39 -0.19
N ASP A 24 15.00 -8.02 0.93
CA ASP A 24 16.37 -8.37 1.31
C ASP A 24 16.94 -9.49 0.44
N LEU A 25 16.11 -10.46 0.06
CA LEU A 25 16.46 -11.51 -0.89
C LEU A 25 16.78 -10.92 -2.26
N GLU A 26 15.99 -9.97 -2.74
CA GLU A 26 16.23 -9.30 -4.02
C GLU A 26 17.54 -8.52 -4.02
N ARG A 27 17.85 -7.85 -2.92
CA ARG A 27 19.07 -7.04 -2.78
C ARG A 27 20.28 -7.84 -2.35
N GLY A 28 20.14 -9.15 -2.08
CA GLY A 28 21.22 -10.00 -1.57
C GLY A 28 21.69 -9.64 -0.15
N LEU A 29 20.81 -9.03 0.64
CA LEU A 29 21.07 -8.60 2.02
C LEU A 29 20.64 -9.64 3.06
N TRP A 30 19.81 -10.61 2.68
CA TRP A 30 19.39 -11.66 3.60
C TRP A 30 20.57 -12.53 4.02
N LEU A 31 20.73 -12.74 5.30
CA LEU A 31 21.86 -13.47 5.87
C LEU A 31 21.79 -14.96 5.49
N LYS A 32 22.91 -15.51 5.01
CA LYS A 32 22.98 -16.91 4.52
C LYS A 32 22.64 -17.96 5.57
N ASP A 33 22.91 -17.66 6.84
CA ASP A 33 22.71 -18.57 7.95
C ASP A 33 21.32 -18.43 8.60
N VAL A 34 20.48 -17.50 8.10
CA VAL A 34 19.12 -17.29 8.56
C VAL A 34 18.15 -17.99 7.60
N PRO A 35 17.32 -18.92 8.09
CA PRO A 35 16.35 -19.61 7.23
C PRO A 35 15.39 -18.62 6.57
N VAL A 36 15.13 -18.81 5.28
CA VAL A 36 14.04 -18.11 4.59
C VAL A 36 12.71 -18.57 5.19
N GLY A 37 11.79 -17.63 5.41
CA GLY A 37 10.52 -17.90 6.09
C GLY A 37 10.56 -17.66 7.60
N SER A 38 11.60 -16.96 8.10
CA SER A 38 11.78 -16.70 9.54
C SER A 38 11.83 -15.21 9.92
N HIS A 39 11.47 -14.32 9.01
CA HIS A 39 11.56 -12.88 9.29
C HIS A 39 10.59 -12.44 10.40
N TYR A 40 11.12 -11.73 11.41
CA TYR A 40 10.36 -11.30 12.59
C TYR A 40 9.12 -10.46 12.25
N SER A 41 9.15 -9.69 11.16
CA SER A 41 7.99 -8.89 10.74
C SER A 41 6.76 -9.73 10.44
N VAL A 42 6.97 -11.02 10.03
CA VAL A 42 5.89 -11.96 9.74
C VAL A 42 5.58 -12.82 10.96
N THR A 43 6.62 -13.35 11.61
CA THR A 43 6.44 -14.33 12.70
C THR A 43 5.99 -13.69 14.02
N GLU A 44 6.33 -12.41 14.25
CA GLU A 44 6.06 -11.73 15.52
C GLU A 44 5.18 -10.48 15.36
N VAL A 45 5.47 -9.63 14.35
CA VAL A 45 4.83 -8.31 14.23
C VAL A 45 3.47 -8.39 13.55
N LEU A 46 3.36 -9.10 12.43
CA LEU A 46 2.11 -9.24 11.69
C LEU A 46 0.93 -9.72 12.56
N PRO A 47 1.07 -10.75 13.42
CA PRO A 47 -0.01 -11.16 14.31
C PRO A 47 -0.48 -10.06 15.27
N ARG A 48 0.43 -9.19 15.73
CA ARG A 48 0.09 -8.05 16.58
C ARG A 48 -0.68 -6.99 15.80
N ILE A 49 -0.26 -6.69 14.57
CA ILE A 49 -0.96 -5.75 13.68
C ILE A 49 -2.37 -6.25 13.37
N ILE A 50 -2.55 -7.52 12.99
CA ILE A 50 -3.87 -8.11 12.75
C ILE A 50 -4.76 -8.01 14.01
N THR A 51 -4.16 -8.21 15.19
CA THR A 51 -4.89 -8.07 16.46
C THR A 51 -5.34 -6.62 16.70
N LEU A 52 -4.50 -5.63 16.41
CA LEU A 52 -4.86 -4.21 16.51
C LEU A 52 -5.96 -3.82 15.51
N LEU A 53 -5.85 -4.24 14.26
CA LEU A 53 -6.87 -3.98 13.24
C LEU A 53 -8.23 -4.56 13.66
N ARG A 54 -8.24 -5.79 14.19
CA ARG A 54 -9.45 -6.43 14.73
C ARG A 54 -9.99 -5.69 15.97
N LYS A 55 -9.12 -5.24 16.87
CA LYS A 55 -9.51 -4.47 18.09
C LYS A 55 -10.32 -3.24 17.74
N TYR A 56 -9.99 -2.58 16.65
CA TYR A 56 -10.61 -1.33 16.21
C TYR A 56 -11.64 -1.52 15.08
N ASP A 57 -11.90 -2.76 14.67
CA ASP A 57 -12.79 -3.11 13.54
C ASP A 57 -12.45 -2.35 12.26
N LEU A 58 -11.16 -2.36 11.90
CA LEU A 58 -10.61 -1.63 10.77
C LEU A 58 -10.14 -2.59 9.67
N PRO A 59 -10.67 -2.47 8.44
CA PRO A 59 -10.14 -3.19 7.29
C PRO A 59 -8.79 -2.59 6.86
N ALA A 60 -7.96 -3.42 6.22
CA ALA A 60 -6.68 -2.98 5.67
C ALA A 60 -6.39 -3.64 4.32
N THR A 61 -5.51 -3.04 3.53
CA THR A 61 -4.94 -3.62 2.32
C THR A 61 -3.46 -3.90 2.54
N TYR A 62 -3.04 -5.14 2.34
CA TYR A 62 -1.64 -5.54 2.42
C TYR A 62 -1.06 -5.69 1.00
N PHE A 63 -0.13 -4.83 0.63
CA PHE A 63 0.64 -4.94 -0.62
C PHE A 63 1.83 -5.87 -0.37
N CYS A 64 1.74 -7.07 -0.94
CA CYS A 64 2.65 -8.17 -0.67
C CYS A 64 3.41 -8.55 -1.94
N GLU A 65 4.70 -8.82 -1.81
CA GLU A 65 5.53 -9.36 -2.88
C GLU A 65 5.10 -10.79 -3.22
N ALA A 66 4.94 -11.07 -4.51
CA ALA A 66 4.38 -12.34 -4.97
C ALA A 66 5.22 -13.56 -4.57
N SER A 67 6.55 -13.42 -4.39
CA SER A 67 7.40 -14.51 -3.90
C SER A 67 7.01 -15.02 -2.51
N ASN A 68 6.38 -14.16 -1.69
CA ASN A 68 5.96 -14.50 -0.34
C ASN A 68 4.76 -15.46 -0.27
N LEU A 69 4.03 -15.63 -1.37
CA LEU A 69 2.96 -16.65 -1.45
C LEU A 69 3.51 -18.05 -1.20
N SER A 70 4.74 -18.32 -1.64
CA SER A 70 5.42 -19.60 -1.38
C SER A 70 6.22 -19.63 -0.08
N ILE A 71 6.72 -18.48 0.39
CA ILE A 71 7.53 -18.38 1.61
C ILE A 71 6.64 -18.40 2.86
N TYR A 72 5.53 -17.65 2.83
CA TYR A 72 4.65 -17.43 3.98
C TYR A 72 3.18 -17.74 3.70
N PRO A 73 2.81 -18.94 3.19
CA PRO A 73 1.42 -19.24 2.81
C PRO A 73 0.44 -19.11 3.98
N ASP A 74 0.84 -19.44 5.20
CA ASP A 74 -0.03 -19.35 6.38
C ASP A 74 -0.22 -17.90 6.87
N ALA A 75 0.79 -17.05 6.72
CA ALA A 75 0.65 -15.61 6.99
C ALA A 75 -0.30 -14.95 5.97
N ILE A 76 -0.18 -15.29 4.69
CA ILE A 76 -1.11 -14.86 3.65
C ILE A 76 -2.54 -15.26 3.99
N LYS A 77 -2.76 -16.53 4.36
CA LYS A 77 -4.08 -17.01 4.80
C LYS A 77 -4.60 -16.24 6.02
N SER A 78 -3.73 -15.90 6.97
CA SER A 78 -4.15 -15.17 8.17
C SER A 78 -4.61 -13.75 7.84
N ILE A 79 -3.97 -13.05 6.87
CA ILE A 79 -4.38 -11.74 6.39
C ILE A 79 -5.78 -11.82 5.76
N ILE A 80 -5.98 -12.76 4.83
CA ILE A 80 -7.25 -12.91 4.11
C ILE A 80 -8.38 -13.36 5.06
N ASN A 81 -8.12 -14.32 5.93
CA ASN A 81 -9.11 -14.82 6.91
C ASN A 81 -9.49 -13.77 7.95
N ALA A 82 -8.63 -12.78 8.20
CA ALA A 82 -8.95 -11.63 9.03
C ALA A 82 -9.81 -10.58 8.30
N GLY A 83 -10.14 -10.81 7.02
CA GLY A 83 -10.99 -9.93 6.21
C GLY A 83 -10.22 -8.76 5.58
N HIS A 84 -8.88 -8.86 5.49
CA HIS A 84 -8.06 -7.83 4.84
C HIS A 84 -7.82 -8.18 3.37
N GLU A 85 -7.66 -7.15 2.54
CA GLU A 85 -7.28 -7.30 1.15
C GLU A 85 -5.79 -7.66 1.03
N LEU A 86 -5.48 -8.60 0.13
CA LEU A 86 -4.13 -8.84 -0.35
C LEU A 86 -3.98 -8.23 -1.74
N ALA A 87 -3.04 -7.31 -1.90
CA ALA A 87 -2.69 -6.64 -3.14
C ALA A 87 -1.23 -6.91 -3.52
N TRP A 88 -0.86 -6.63 -4.76
CA TRP A 88 0.45 -6.96 -5.30
C TRP A 88 1.48 -5.85 -5.09
N HIS A 89 2.74 -6.25 -4.76
CA HIS A 89 3.88 -5.35 -4.53
C HIS A 89 5.15 -5.82 -5.26
N ALA A 90 5.03 -6.11 -6.56
CA ALA A 90 6.06 -6.72 -7.40
C ALA A 90 6.39 -8.18 -7.02
N TRP A 91 7.43 -8.77 -7.64
CA TRP A 91 7.86 -10.13 -7.32
C TRP A 91 8.61 -10.19 -5.99
N ARG A 92 9.63 -9.32 -5.83
CA ARG A 92 10.50 -9.23 -4.64
C ARG A 92 10.84 -7.81 -4.23
N HIS A 93 10.01 -6.84 -4.54
CA HIS A 93 10.28 -5.43 -4.29
C HIS A 93 11.45 -4.88 -5.15
N GLU A 94 11.45 -5.24 -6.42
CA GLU A 94 12.43 -4.73 -7.39
C GLU A 94 12.38 -3.19 -7.45
N ALA A 95 13.53 -2.55 -7.74
CA ALA A 95 13.61 -1.09 -7.91
C ALA A 95 12.83 -0.67 -9.16
N TRP A 96 11.50 -0.52 -9.04
CA TRP A 96 10.56 -0.38 -10.16
C TRP A 96 10.94 0.74 -11.11
N ALA A 97 11.35 1.90 -10.60
CA ALA A 97 11.79 3.04 -11.39
C ALA A 97 12.98 2.75 -12.33
N SER A 98 13.73 1.68 -12.08
CA SER A 98 14.91 1.28 -12.85
C SER A 98 14.59 0.17 -13.86
N LEU A 99 13.38 -0.36 -13.88
CA LEU A 99 13.00 -1.43 -14.80
C LEU A 99 12.81 -0.86 -16.21
N ASP A 100 13.44 -1.48 -17.19
CA ASP A 100 13.08 -1.29 -18.58
C ASP A 100 11.78 -2.03 -18.93
N GLU A 101 11.31 -1.90 -20.16
CA GLU A 101 10.04 -2.49 -20.59
C GLU A 101 10.03 -4.03 -20.46
N GLU A 102 11.14 -4.68 -20.82
CA GLU A 102 11.21 -6.14 -20.76
C GLU A 102 11.28 -6.66 -19.33
N ALA A 103 12.02 -5.97 -18.45
CA ALA A 103 12.09 -6.31 -17.04
C ALA A 103 10.75 -6.08 -16.33
N GLU A 104 10.02 -5.02 -16.66
CA GLU A 104 8.68 -4.76 -16.14
C GLU A 104 7.70 -5.87 -16.56
N LYS A 105 7.65 -6.21 -17.85
CA LYS A 105 6.84 -7.32 -18.38
C LYS A 105 7.20 -8.65 -17.72
N ALA A 106 8.49 -8.93 -17.55
CA ALA A 106 8.97 -10.14 -16.90
C ALA A 106 8.52 -10.23 -15.43
N ASN A 107 8.47 -9.09 -14.71
CA ASN A 107 7.99 -9.05 -13.33
C ASN A 107 6.50 -9.41 -13.24
N PHE A 108 5.67 -8.84 -14.11
CA PHE A 108 4.26 -9.23 -14.24
C PHE A 108 4.11 -10.72 -14.59
N ALA A 109 4.77 -11.18 -15.65
CA ALA A 109 4.68 -12.57 -16.10
C ALA A 109 5.09 -13.55 -14.99
N ARG A 110 6.17 -13.24 -14.25
CA ARG A 110 6.63 -14.07 -13.13
C ARG A 110 5.64 -14.06 -11.96
N SER A 111 5.08 -12.92 -11.62
CA SER A 111 4.16 -12.77 -10.49
C SER A 111 2.80 -13.40 -10.75
N PHE A 112 2.31 -13.37 -12.01
CA PHE A 112 0.97 -13.83 -12.41
C PHE A 112 1.01 -15.06 -13.32
N GLY A 113 2.19 -15.48 -13.79
CA GLY A 113 2.38 -16.64 -14.66
C GLY A 113 2.24 -17.97 -13.94
N GLN A 114 2.42 -19.09 -14.69
CA GLN A 114 2.23 -20.43 -14.15
C GLN A 114 3.10 -20.73 -12.93
N ASP A 115 4.35 -20.24 -12.89
CA ASP A 115 5.27 -20.47 -11.77
C ASP A 115 4.93 -19.60 -10.54
N GLY A 116 4.45 -18.38 -10.72
CA GLY A 116 3.94 -17.52 -9.66
C GLY A 116 2.51 -17.89 -9.27
N MET A 117 1.66 -18.22 -10.25
CA MET A 117 0.26 -18.60 -10.06
C MET A 117 0.08 -19.98 -9.46
N ALA A 118 1.04 -20.91 -9.54
CA ALA A 118 0.90 -22.20 -8.85
C ALA A 118 0.85 -22.02 -7.33
N GLY A 119 1.64 -21.09 -6.77
CA GLY A 119 1.53 -20.67 -5.38
C GLY A 119 0.34 -19.75 -5.12
N PHE A 120 0.07 -18.82 -6.04
CA PHE A 120 -1.03 -17.87 -5.94
C PHE A 120 -2.39 -18.55 -6.04
N ALA A 121 -2.63 -19.35 -7.09
CA ALA A 121 -3.89 -20.06 -7.31
C ALA A 121 -4.19 -21.01 -6.14
N SER A 122 -3.20 -21.76 -5.65
CA SER A 122 -3.42 -22.67 -4.53
C SER A 122 -3.64 -21.95 -3.19
N THR A 123 -3.13 -20.73 -3.02
CA THR A 123 -3.22 -20.01 -1.75
C THR A 123 -4.37 -18.99 -1.76
N VAL A 124 -4.51 -18.19 -2.80
CA VAL A 124 -5.47 -17.09 -2.86
C VAL A 124 -6.78 -17.49 -3.54
N GLU A 125 -6.75 -18.24 -4.65
CA GLU A 125 -7.99 -18.77 -5.26
C GLU A 125 -8.65 -19.80 -4.36
N GLY A 126 -7.86 -20.64 -3.69
CA GLY A 126 -8.38 -21.58 -2.68
C GLY A 126 -9.03 -20.88 -1.47
N LEU A 127 -8.77 -19.60 -1.28
CA LEU A 127 -9.39 -18.73 -0.28
C LEU A 127 -10.41 -17.75 -0.87
N GLY A 128 -10.69 -17.84 -2.19
CA GLY A 128 -11.67 -17.02 -2.89
C GLY A 128 -11.19 -15.61 -3.27
N GLY A 129 -9.88 -15.35 -3.21
CA GLY A 129 -9.30 -14.04 -3.54
C GLY A 129 -8.39 -14.04 -4.77
N SER A 130 -8.21 -12.87 -5.38
CA SER A 130 -7.20 -12.59 -6.40
C SER A 130 -6.71 -11.15 -6.23
N TYR A 131 -5.47 -10.84 -6.65
CA TYR A 131 -5.00 -9.45 -6.64
C TYR A 131 -5.94 -8.55 -7.46
N LYS A 132 -6.32 -7.41 -6.89
CA LYS A 132 -7.09 -6.36 -7.56
C LYS A 132 -6.28 -5.10 -7.78
N GLY A 133 -5.22 -4.91 -7.02
CA GLY A 133 -4.40 -3.72 -7.04
C GLY A 133 -2.92 -3.98 -7.02
N PHE A 134 -2.18 -2.94 -7.40
CA PHE A 134 -0.74 -2.90 -7.45
C PHE A 134 -0.20 -1.65 -6.77
N ARG A 135 0.78 -1.82 -5.91
CA ARG A 135 1.63 -0.72 -5.44
C ARG A 135 3.04 -0.92 -5.97
N PRO A 136 3.53 -0.03 -6.86
CA PRO A 136 4.89 -0.13 -7.35
C PRO A 136 5.89 0.17 -6.23
N PRO A 137 6.95 -0.65 -6.05
CA PRO A 137 8.04 -0.31 -5.13
C PRO A 137 8.62 1.06 -5.42
N GLY A 138 8.71 1.92 -4.38
CA GLY A 138 9.14 3.31 -4.52
C GLY A 138 8.08 4.27 -5.11
N GLY A 139 6.90 3.79 -5.43
CA GLY A 139 5.75 4.63 -5.81
C GLY A 139 5.76 5.19 -7.23
N ILE A 140 6.72 4.82 -8.08
CA ILE A 140 6.86 5.33 -9.45
C ILE A 140 6.32 4.31 -10.45
N ILE A 141 5.65 4.79 -11.50
CA ILE A 141 5.20 4.00 -12.66
C ILE A 141 5.85 4.48 -13.96
N HIS A 142 5.81 3.65 -15.00
CA HIS A 142 6.28 3.99 -16.34
C HIS A 142 5.14 4.48 -17.24
N GLY A 143 4.30 5.38 -16.72
CA GLY A 143 3.19 5.98 -17.45
C GLY A 143 2.16 4.95 -17.93
N GLU A 144 1.62 5.15 -19.14
CA GLU A 144 0.59 4.29 -19.72
C GLU A 144 1.03 2.83 -19.89
N ARG A 145 2.33 2.56 -20.02
CA ARG A 145 2.86 1.19 -20.14
C ARG A 145 2.52 0.37 -18.88
N THR A 146 2.75 0.90 -17.69
CA THR A 146 2.38 0.23 -16.44
C THR A 146 0.87 0.09 -16.32
N LEU A 147 0.08 1.12 -16.71
CA LEU A 147 -1.38 1.06 -16.66
C LEU A 147 -1.94 -0.05 -17.56
N ALA A 148 -1.42 -0.18 -18.78
CA ALA A 148 -1.82 -1.21 -19.74
C ALA A 148 -1.50 -2.61 -19.20
N LEU A 149 -0.27 -2.84 -18.71
CA LEU A 149 0.10 -4.11 -18.10
C LEU A 149 -0.81 -4.47 -16.91
N CYS A 150 -1.09 -3.51 -16.01
CA CYS A 150 -2.02 -3.76 -14.91
C CYS A 150 -3.39 -4.21 -15.42
N LYS A 151 -3.89 -3.60 -16.48
CA LYS A 151 -5.17 -3.95 -17.09
C LYS A 151 -5.15 -5.35 -17.70
N ASP A 152 -4.10 -5.68 -18.45
CA ASP A 152 -3.91 -6.99 -19.08
C ASP A 152 -3.89 -8.13 -18.06
N TYR A 153 -3.36 -7.87 -16.86
CA TYR A 153 -3.34 -8.83 -15.76
C TYR A 153 -4.54 -8.72 -14.81
N GLY A 154 -5.59 -7.97 -15.18
CA GLY A 154 -6.86 -7.91 -14.46
C GLY A 154 -6.85 -7.08 -13.19
N LEU A 155 -5.86 -6.21 -13.02
CA LEU A 155 -5.80 -5.27 -11.90
C LEU A 155 -6.75 -4.08 -12.17
N SER A 156 -7.43 -3.63 -11.14
CA SER A 156 -8.43 -2.56 -11.22
C SER A 156 -7.95 -1.24 -10.64
N TYR A 157 -6.88 -1.23 -9.85
CA TYR A 157 -6.31 -0.01 -9.31
C TYR A 157 -4.79 -0.09 -9.13
N ILE A 158 -4.17 1.09 -9.07
CA ILE A 158 -2.75 1.25 -8.74
C ILE A 158 -2.62 2.25 -7.58
N SER A 159 -1.64 2.01 -6.70
CA SER A 159 -1.33 2.87 -5.55
C SER A 159 0.11 3.44 -5.64
N PRO A 160 0.37 4.40 -6.52
CA PRO A 160 1.67 5.06 -6.66
C PRO A 160 1.86 6.19 -5.64
N ALA A 161 3.01 6.87 -5.68
CA ALA A 161 3.19 8.15 -4.99
C ALA A 161 2.41 9.25 -5.72
N GLY A 162 1.60 10.01 -4.98
CA GLY A 162 0.75 11.08 -5.53
C GLY A 162 -0.07 11.76 -4.45
N HIS A 163 -1.01 12.60 -4.85
CA HIS A 163 -1.71 13.46 -3.90
C HIS A 163 -3.15 13.05 -3.61
N ASP A 164 -3.95 12.75 -4.66
CA ASP A 164 -5.38 12.49 -4.52
C ASP A 164 -5.85 11.31 -5.36
N ALA A 165 -6.96 10.70 -4.97
CA ALA A 165 -7.60 9.65 -5.76
C ALA A 165 -8.11 10.19 -7.11
N ALA A 166 -7.83 9.48 -8.19
CA ALA A 166 -8.21 9.85 -9.54
C ALA A 166 -8.62 8.64 -10.38
N LEU A 167 -9.43 8.87 -11.41
CA LEU A 167 -9.70 7.90 -12.47
C LEU A 167 -8.97 8.33 -13.74
N VAL A 168 -7.76 7.82 -13.92
CA VAL A 168 -6.90 8.18 -15.04
C VAL A 168 -7.32 7.45 -16.30
N SER A 169 -7.57 8.23 -17.36
CA SER A 169 -7.83 7.69 -18.70
C SER A 169 -6.51 7.43 -19.41
N PHE A 170 -6.43 6.33 -20.16
CA PHE A 170 -5.28 5.96 -20.97
C PHE A 170 -5.72 5.22 -22.25
N ASN A 171 -4.77 4.82 -23.09
CA ASN A 171 -5.06 4.18 -24.38
C ASN A 171 -6.07 5.00 -25.23
N GLY A 172 -5.80 6.29 -25.42
CA GLY A 172 -6.67 7.19 -26.17
C GLY A 172 -8.06 7.38 -25.54
N ASN A 173 -8.16 7.39 -24.21
CA ASN A 173 -9.39 7.51 -23.42
C ASN A 173 -10.35 6.31 -23.54
N GLN A 174 -9.89 5.17 -24.03
CA GLN A 174 -10.70 3.96 -24.14
C GLN A 174 -10.77 3.18 -22.83
N GLU A 175 -9.77 3.34 -21.99
CA GLU A 175 -9.62 2.63 -20.71
C GLU A 175 -9.42 3.59 -19.55
N ARG A 176 -9.72 3.12 -18.34
CA ARG A 176 -9.51 3.87 -17.10
C ARG A 176 -8.88 2.99 -16.04
N MET A 177 -8.04 3.61 -15.22
CA MET A 177 -7.44 3.01 -14.03
C MET A 177 -7.72 3.87 -12.80
N ALA A 178 -8.22 3.25 -11.74
CA ALA A 178 -8.33 3.92 -10.47
C ALA A 178 -6.94 4.08 -9.84
N ILE A 179 -6.58 5.31 -9.50
CA ILE A 179 -5.34 5.64 -8.82
C ILE A 179 -5.66 6.00 -7.38
N LEU A 180 -5.11 5.23 -6.46
CA LEU A 180 -5.24 5.40 -5.00
C LEU A 180 -3.87 5.68 -4.42
N PRO A 181 -3.35 6.92 -4.54
CA PRO A 181 -1.97 7.21 -4.23
C PRO A 181 -1.70 7.22 -2.73
N PHE A 182 -0.43 7.06 -2.36
CA PHE A 182 0.06 7.42 -1.04
C PHE A 182 0.86 8.72 -1.11
N ARG A 183 0.87 9.48 -0.02
CA ARG A 183 1.77 10.62 0.18
C ARG A 183 2.94 10.19 1.05
N TRP A 184 4.14 10.70 0.79
CA TRP A 184 5.30 10.39 1.62
C TRP A 184 5.11 10.80 3.08
N SER A 185 4.35 11.86 3.34
CA SER A 185 3.94 12.29 4.69
C SER A 185 3.09 11.26 5.47
N THR A 186 2.56 10.24 4.78
CA THR A 186 1.81 9.13 5.40
C THR A 186 2.49 7.78 5.22
N VAL A 187 3.84 7.76 5.09
CA VAL A 187 4.68 6.55 5.00
C VAL A 187 5.62 6.51 6.19
N ASP A 188 5.52 5.49 7.04
CA ASP A 188 6.35 5.36 8.24
C ASP A 188 7.85 5.28 7.94
N ALA A 189 8.24 4.65 6.81
CA ALA A 189 9.62 4.58 6.34
C ALA A 189 10.23 5.97 6.10
N TYR A 190 9.43 6.95 5.66
CA TYR A 190 9.86 8.33 5.48
C TYR A 190 10.37 8.96 6.78
N TYR A 191 9.81 8.57 7.92
CA TYR A 191 10.20 9.06 9.25
C TYR A 191 11.33 8.24 9.86
N TYR A 192 11.33 6.92 9.68
CA TYR A 192 12.13 5.99 10.47
C TYR A 192 13.39 5.46 9.79
N MET A 193 13.53 5.63 8.46
CA MET A 193 14.66 5.06 7.74
C MET A 193 15.65 6.13 7.26
N ASP A 194 16.94 5.90 7.49
CA ASP A 194 18.03 6.78 7.03
C ASP A 194 18.09 6.87 5.51
N THR A 195 17.67 5.81 4.80
CA THR A 195 17.62 5.78 3.33
C THR A 195 16.69 6.85 2.74
N PHE A 196 15.78 7.43 3.53
CA PHE A 196 14.89 8.52 3.13
C PHE A 196 15.40 9.92 3.51
N SER A 197 16.64 10.06 4.02
CA SER A 197 17.23 11.35 4.39
C SER A 197 17.18 12.37 3.24
N GLY A 198 17.62 11.96 2.04
CA GLY A 198 17.58 12.80 0.85
C GLY A 198 16.17 13.24 0.46
N LEU A 199 15.16 12.38 0.63
CA LEU A 199 13.78 12.71 0.35
C LEU A 199 13.23 13.71 1.39
N ARG A 200 13.55 13.55 2.67
CA ARG A 200 13.15 14.50 3.72
C ARG A 200 13.68 15.91 3.43
N VAL A 201 14.96 16.01 3.08
CA VAL A 201 15.58 17.28 2.69
C VAL A 201 14.93 17.88 1.43
N LEU A 202 14.69 17.03 0.41
CA LEU A 202 14.08 17.47 -0.86
C LEU A 202 12.68 18.03 -0.64
N LYS A 203 11.89 17.43 0.23
CA LYS A 203 10.53 17.91 0.55
C LYS A 203 10.53 19.13 1.46
N GLY A 204 11.65 19.44 2.12
CA GLY A 204 11.79 20.64 2.97
C GLY A 204 10.99 20.59 4.28
N GLU A 205 10.50 19.42 4.67
CA GLU A 205 9.69 19.25 5.88
C GLU A 205 10.58 18.94 7.09
N PHE A 206 11.64 18.15 6.86
CA PHE A 206 12.59 17.71 7.88
C PHE A 206 14.03 17.77 7.35
N GLY A 207 15.01 17.71 8.28
CA GLY A 207 16.42 17.51 7.92
C GLY A 207 16.71 16.05 7.55
N GLU A 208 17.99 15.68 7.54
CA GLU A 208 18.46 14.33 7.22
C GLU A 208 18.06 13.28 8.27
N GLU A 209 17.94 13.70 9.51
CA GLU A 209 17.72 12.83 10.67
C GLU A 209 16.36 12.12 10.62
N THR A 210 16.33 10.88 11.12
CA THR A 210 15.09 10.17 11.37
C THR A 210 14.23 10.88 12.41
N GLN A 211 12.93 10.68 12.35
CA GLN A 211 11.97 11.38 13.18
C GLN A 211 11.41 10.47 14.28
N PRO A 212 11.09 11.00 15.46
CA PRO A 212 10.47 10.21 16.52
C PRO A 212 9.02 9.83 16.18
N PRO A 213 8.48 8.74 16.77
CA PRO A 213 7.10 8.29 16.54
C PRO A 213 6.03 9.35 16.80
N SER A 214 6.25 10.27 17.72
CA SER A 214 5.33 11.39 17.97
C SER A 214 5.19 12.35 16.78
N THR A 215 6.26 12.58 16.02
CA THR A 215 6.23 13.39 14.79
C THR A 215 5.38 12.70 13.72
N LEU A 216 5.56 11.37 13.54
CA LEU A 216 4.75 10.58 12.62
C LEU A 216 3.25 10.64 13.00
N VAL A 217 2.91 10.46 14.28
CA VAL A 217 1.52 10.53 14.75
C VAL A 217 0.87 11.87 14.42
N GLN A 218 1.59 12.96 14.69
CA GLN A 218 1.09 14.32 14.38
C GLN A 218 0.87 14.51 12.89
N ALA A 219 1.82 14.11 12.06
CA ALA A 219 1.74 14.23 10.61
C ALA A 219 0.60 13.38 10.02
N TYR A 220 0.45 12.13 10.45
CA TYR A 220 -0.63 11.27 9.96
C TYR A 220 -2.01 11.81 10.33
N LYS A 221 -2.19 12.29 11.57
CA LYS A 221 -3.45 12.92 11.97
C LYS A 221 -3.74 14.18 11.16
N ALA A 222 -2.73 15.03 10.92
CA ALA A 222 -2.89 16.22 10.10
C ALA A 222 -3.28 15.89 8.64
N GLU A 223 -2.69 14.85 8.06
CA GLU A 223 -3.03 14.39 6.70
C GLU A 223 -4.45 13.79 6.61
N ILE A 224 -4.90 13.08 7.67
CA ILE A 224 -6.27 12.59 7.77
C ILE A 224 -7.25 13.77 7.89
N ASP A 225 -6.95 14.75 8.75
CA ASP A 225 -7.78 15.96 8.93
C ASP A 225 -7.86 16.79 7.65
N GLU A 226 -6.75 16.87 6.90
CA GLU A 226 -6.74 17.52 5.58
C GLU A 226 -7.67 16.80 4.60
N ALA A 227 -7.61 15.46 4.54
CA ALA A 227 -8.53 14.68 3.71
C ALA A 227 -10.00 14.88 4.10
N VAL A 228 -10.30 14.94 5.41
CA VAL A 228 -11.66 15.24 5.92
C VAL A 228 -12.11 16.65 5.50
N LYS A 229 -11.19 17.61 5.51
CA LYS A 229 -11.48 19.01 5.12
C LYS A 229 -11.68 19.17 3.62
N SER A 230 -10.85 18.52 2.80
CA SER A 230 -10.90 18.60 1.33
C SER A 230 -11.98 17.71 0.72
N GLY A 231 -12.46 16.70 1.42
CA GLY A 231 -13.36 15.68 0.88
C GLY A 231 -12.62 14.56 0.13
N GLY A 232 -11.31 14.44 0.34
CA GLY A 232 -10.41 13.61 -0.44
C GLY A 232 -10.24 12.17 0.07
N TYR A 233 -9.15 11.57 -0.39
CA TYR A 233 -8.70 10.23 -0.03
C TYR A 233 -7.35 10.31 0.69
N ARG A 234 -7.11 9.39 1.63
CA ARG A 234 -5.79 9.22 2.23
C ARG A 234 -5.45 7.75 2.45
N SER A 235 -4.29 7.33 1.97
CA SER A 235 -3.65 6.09 2.37
C SER A 235 -2.73 6.37 3.55
N VAL A 236 -2.86 5.63 4.65
CA VAL A 236 -1.90 5.62 5.75
C VAL A 236 -1.13 4.31 5.69
N LEU A 237 0.20 4.40 5.54
CA LEU A 237 1.06 3.29 5.20
C LEU A 237 2.00 2.94 6.33
N PHE A 238 2.04 1.64 6.67
CA PHE A 238 2.94 1.08 7.66
C PHE A 238 3.73 -0.10 7.07
N HIS A 239 4.95 -0.27 7.55
CA HIS A 239 5.78 -1.43 7.26
C HIS A 239 5.94 -2.27 8.52
N PRO A 240 5.51 -3.53 8.54
CA PRO A 240 5.64 -4.38 9.73
C PRO A 240 7.07 -4.49 10.26
N PHE A 241 8.07 -4.49 9.39
CA PHE A 241 9.46 -4.55 9.83
C PHE A 241 9.93 -3.29 10.59
N LEU A 242 9.24 -2.15 10.44
CA LEU A 242 9.49 -0.92 11.20
C LEU A 242 8.69 -0.83 12.49
N THR A 243 7.64 -1.63 12.63
CA THR A 243 6.70 -1.58 13.78
C THR A 243 7.09 -2.56 14.90
N ASN A 244 8.26 -3.19 14.84
CA ASN A 244 8.73 -4.12 15.87
C ASN A 244 9.08 -3.42 17.20
N ASP A 245 9.47 -2.16 17.15
CA ASP A 245 9.73 -1.32 18.33
C ASP A 245 8.41 -1.03 19.07
N PRO A 246 8.33 -1.24 20.42
CA PRO A 246 7.10 -1.01 21.18
C PRO A 246 6.54 0.41 21.03
N VAL A 247 7.40 1.43 21.00
CA VAL A 247 6.94 2.84 20.87
C VAL A 247 6.38 3.12 19.48
N ARG A 248 6.93 2.48 18.43
CA ARG A 248 6.38 2.58 17.07
C ARG A 248 5.06 1.81 16.93
N LEU A 249 4.92 0.69 17.61
CA LEU A 249 3.65 -0.05 17.65
C LEU A 249 2.56 0.75 18.40
N GLU A 250 2.91 1.40 19.52
CA GLU A 250 2.01 2.31 20.23
C GLU A 250 1.60 3.51 19.35
N ALA A 251 2.53 4.08 18.58
CA ALA A 251 2.23 5.15 17.63
C ALA A 251 1.26 4.68 16.52
N MET A 252 1.45 3.48 15.99
CA MET A 252 0.49 2.87 15.05
C MET A 252 -0.88 2.71 15.71
N GLU A 253 -0.94 2.17 16.93
CA GLU A 253 -2.19 1.99 17.66
C GLU A 253 -2.92 3.32 17.91
N GLU A 254 -2.21 4.39 18.23
CA GLU A 254 -2.79 5.73 18.41
C GLU A 254 -3.43 6.25 17.11
N ILE A 255 -2.79 6.03 15.97
CA ILE A 255 -3.35 6.39 14.65
C ILE A 255 -4.57 5.56 14.33
N LEU A 256 -4.53 4.22 14.54
CA LEU A 256 -5.68 3.35 14.32
C LEU A 256 -6.86 3.72 15.20
N SER A 257 -6.62 4.03 16.48
CA SER A 257 -7.65 4.51 17.41
C SER A 257 -8.28 5.82 16.93
N TYR A 258 -7.47 6.75 16.44
CA TYR A 258 -7.95 8.01 15.85
C TYR A 258 -8.85 7.77 14.64
N ILE A 259 -8.41 6.95 13.69
CA ILE A 259 -9.20 6.58 12.50
C ILE A 259 -10.52 5.92 12.91
N ALA A 260 -10.48 4.97 13.86
CA ALA A 260 -11.69 4.30 14.37
C ALA A 260 -12.69 5.28 14.98
N SER A 261 -12.22 6.31 15.68
CA SER A 261 -13.09 7.35 16.23
C SER A 261 -13.80 8.16 15.16
N LEU A 262 -13.10 8.49 14.08
CA LEU A 262 -13.67 9.19 12.92
C LEU A 262 -14.64 8.31 12.13
N GLN A 263 -14.36 7.01 12.03
CA GLN A 263 -15.28 6.03 11.43
C GLN A 263 -16.55 5.91 12.25
N ALA A 264 -16.44 5.74 13.56
CA ALA A 264 -17.59 5.62 14.46
C ALA A 264 -18.50 6.85 14.45
N SER A 265 -17.95 8.03 14.22
CA SER A 265 -18.73 9.28 14.05
C SER A 265 -19.34 9.45 12.65
N GLY A 266 -19.06 8.54 11.71
CA GLY A 266 -19.46 8.68 10.31
C GLY A 266 -18.70 9.76 9.54
N THR A 267 -17.62 10.31 10.12
CA THR A 267 -16.83 11.36 9.48
C THR A 267 -16.01 10.83 8.29
N VAL A 268 -15.45 9.62 8.43
CA VAL A 268 -14.70 8.97 7.36
C VAL A 268 -15.27 7.60 7.00
N TRP A 269 -15.08 7.22 5.77
CA TRP A 269 -15.28 5.85 5.31
C TRP A 269 -13.91 5.14 5.29
N VAL A 270 -13.71 4.19 6.17
CA VAL A 270 -12.50 3.35 6.17
C VAL A 270 -12.79 2.09 5.36
N SER A 271 -11.96 1.82 4.36
CA SER A 271 -12.16 0.66 3.50
C SER A 271 -10.86 0.16 2.90
N GLN A 272 -10.92 -1.05 2.33
CA GLN A 272 -9.86 -1.62 1.52
C GLN A 272 -9.75 -0.87 0.19
N CYS A 273 -8.56 -0.90 -0.41
CA CYS A 273 -8.31 -0.18 -1.67
C CYS A 273 -9.18 -0.69 -2.81
N ASP A 274 -9.45 -2.01 -2.91
CA ASP A 274 -10.33 -2.58 -3.93
C ASP A 274 -11.76 -2.05 -3.85
N SER A 275 -12.30 -1.91 -2.65
CA SER A 275 -13.62 -1.37 -2.41
C SER A 275 -13.69 0.12 -2.70
N ILE A 276 -12.62 0.88 -2.40
CA ILE A 276 -12.54 2.29 -2.75
C ILE A 276 -12.47 2.45 -4.28
N ALA A 277 -11.66 1.64 -4.97
CA ALA A 277 -11.59 1.62 -6.43
C ALA A 277 -12.94 1.27 -7.07
N ALA A 278 -13.63 0.25 -6.54
CA ALA A 278 -14.98 -0.11 -7.01
C ALA A 278 -15.98 1.03 -6.86
N TRP A 279 -15.92 1.77 -5.74
CA TRP A 279 -16.73 2.97 -5.55
C TRP A 279 -16.42 4.04 -6.59
N MET A 280 -15.14 4.28 -6.90
CA MET A 280 -14.72 5.25 -7.90
C MET A 280 -15.26 4.91 -9.29
N TYR A 281 -15.20 3.64 -9.69
CA TYR A 281 -15.79 3.19 -10.97
C TYR A 281 -17.31 3.33 -11.02
N ALA A 282 -17.99 3.17 -9.90
CA ALA A 282 -19.44 3.38 -9.83
C ALA A 282 -19.84 4.87 -9.88
N HIS A 283 -18.91 5.79 -9.56
CA HIS A 283 -19.16 7.24 -9.50
C HIS A 283 -18.12 8.04 -10.28
N PRO A 284 -17.85 7.70 -11.56
CA PRO A 284 -16.71 8.23 -12.30
C PRO A 284 -16.72 9.76 -12.47
N GLN A 285 -17.90 10.38 -12.44
CA GLN A 285 -18.05 11.83 -12.61
C GLN A 285 -17.60 12.63 -11.38
N THR A 286 -17.29 11.98 -10.25
CA THR A 286 -16.88 12.68 -9.02
C THR A 286 -15.38 12.74 -8.83
N PHE A 287 -14.62 12.01 -9.66
CA PHE A 287 -13.17 11.92 -9.55
C PHE A 287 -12.51 12.61 -10.75
N GLY A 288 -11.42 13.36 -10.48
CA GLY A 288 -10.56 13.93 -11.54
C GLY A 288 -9.72 12.84 -12.24
N GLU A 289 -9.03 13.26 -13.29
CA GLU A 289 -8.13 12.39 -14.06
C GLU A 289 -6.64 12.59 -13.69
N ASP A 290 -6.32 13.57 -12.85
CA ASP A 290 -4.95 13.82 -12.38
C ASP A 290 -4.84 13.50 -10.88
N PRO A 291 -4.07 12.48 -10.51
CA PRO A 291 -3.83 12.15 -9.10
C PRO A 291 -2.77 13.04 -8.44
N GLY A 292 -2.21 14.03 -9.18
CA GLY A 292 -1.07 14.81 -8.70
C GLY A 292 0.16 13.91 -8.49
N TRP A 293 0.69 13.35 -9.57
CA TRP A 293 1.84 12.44 -9.54
C TRP A 293 3.04 13.03 -8.80
N ASP A 294 3.57 12.33 -7.82
CA ASP A 294 4.76 12.74 -7.06
C ASP A 294 6.07 12.19 -7.65
N THR A 295 6.15 12.09 -8.97
CA THR A 295 7.30 11.52 -9.67
C THR A 295 8.52 12.44 -9.69
N ALA A 296 8.34 13.76 -9.60
CA ALA A 296 9.43 14.74 -9.60
C ALA A 296 10.17 14.81 -8.24
N SER A 297 9.53 14.37 -7.17
CA SER A 297 10.06 14.45 -5.81
C SER A 297 11.01 13.31 -5.46
N TRP A 298 11.12 12.31 -6.33
CA TRP A 298 11.96 11.14 -6.12
C TRP A 298 12.64 10.74 -7.44
N ARG A 299 13.96 10.92 -7.54
CA ARG A 299 14.80 10.54 -8.67
C ARG A 299 16.04 9.79 -8.17
#